data_15fb4becb5f18f5095e8f5352992e4d5
#
_entry.id   15fb4becb5f18f5095e8f5352992e4d5
#
_cell.length_a   1.000
_cell.length_b   1.000
_cell.length_c   1.000
_cell.angle_alpha   90.00
_cell.angle_beta   90.00
_cell.angle_gamma   90.00
#
_symmetry.space_group_name_H-M   'P 1'
#
loop_
_entity.id
_entity.type
_entity.pdbx_description
1 polymer ?
#
loop_
_entity_poly.entity_id
_entity_poly.type
_entity_poly.pdbx_seq_one_letter_code
_entity_poly.pdbx_strand_id
1 'polypeptide(L)'
;MHIRWVLLYFILDSPKTTRQTYDFQIFTFDPAEKMPSMPQISKNILFCFLFLWFALPTKGQTKQKITITSSLDESKQPCYFILPKDYDKDKSQRYPVLMALHTWSNSVEQKNTDWEAEAYKQGWIYVFPHFRGPNNHPQACGSKIAQQDILDALAYAKSAYRTDNRRIYLAGVSGGGHMTMLMVSRHPQYWTAASAWVGISDLSKWHRKHVKTKYGMMMRASCGGAPGASDAVDKQYQERSPIHYLANSTRVPLDIATGIYDGHTGSVPISHSLEAFNMIAKATRQRLITTQEMQLLSTPNGRLTTPLASDKVTDQALGRAIYLRRYAALSRVTVFEGGHEGIAEAGVDWLARFQTNDLGQNVKVDGNKQSQ
;
A
#
# COMPACT_ATOMS: atom_id res chain seq x y z
N MET A 1 29.59 12.13 22.93
CA MET A 1 28.15 12.15 23.22
C MET A 1 28.03 11.97 24.73
N HIS A 2 27.84 13.07 25.48
CA HIS A 2 27.78 13.02 26.95
C HIS A 2 26.36 12.67 27.38
N ILE A 3 26.23 11.55 28.07
CA ILE A 3 24.97 11.11 28.69
C ILE A 3 24.91 11.75 30.08
N ARG A 4 23.93 12.60 30.33
CA ARG A 4 23.65 13.16 31.65
C ARG A 4 22.49 12.43 32.28
N TRP A 5 22.65 12.00 33.52
CA TRP A 5 21.59 11.36 34.31
C TRP A 5 20.90 12.41 35.19
N VAL A 6 19.57 12.35 35.27
CA VAL A 6 18.76 13.21 36.14
C VAL A 6 18.08 12.31 37.16
N LEU A 7 18.30 12.55 38.43
CA LEU A 7 17.69 11.83 39.54
C LEU A 7 16.63 12.71 40.19
N LEU A 8 15.38 12.28 40.24
CA LEU A 8 14.27 12.98 40.88
C LEU A 8 13.94 12.30 42.23
N TYR A 9 13.98 13.06 43.32
CA TYR A 9 13.56 12.60 44.64
C TYR A 9 12.22 13.21 45.01
N PHE A 10 11.32 12.38 45.55
CA PHE A 10 10.11 12.84 46.22
C PHE A 10 10.32 12.73 47.75
N ILE A 11 10.14 13.82 48.46
CA ILE A 11 10.12 13.81 49.91
C ILE A 11 8.65 13.92 50.33
N LEU A 12 8.14 12.87 50.99
CA LEU A 12 6.84 12.89 51.64
C LEU A 12 7.00 13.36 53.08
N ASP A 13 6.52 14.55 53.38
CA ASP A 13 6.42 15.00 54.77
C ASP A 13 5.12 14.50 55.41
N SER A 14 5.18 14.17 56.70
CA SER A 14 4.15 13.46 57.46
C SER A 14 2.85 14.26 57.59
N PRO A 15 1.69 13.59 57.79
CA PRO A 15 0.37 14.17 57.53
C PRO A 15 -0.11 15.01 58.73
N LYS A 16 0.00 16.32 58.62
CA LYS A 16 -0.87 17.28 59.36
C LYS A 16 -0.97 18.56 58.55
N THR A 17 -2.14 18.78 58.00
CA THR A 17 -2.71 20.02 57.44
C THR A 17 -3.00 20.02 55.92
N THR A 18 -4.07 20.62 55.60
CA THR A 18 -4.89 20.61 54.38
C THR A 18 -4.33 21.41 53.19
N ARG A 19 -3.06 21.30 52.84
CA ARG A 19 -2.50 21.69 51.52
C ARG A 19 -1.16 20.98 51.36
N GLN A 20 -1.12 20.00 50.42
CA GLN A 20 0.16 19.41 49.99
C GLN A 20 0.83 20.35 48.98
N THR A 21 1.98 20.90 49.34
CA THR A 21 2.91 21.57 48.41
C THR A 21 3.99 20.56 48.05
N TYR A 22 4.30 20.42 46.78
CA TYR A 22 5.39 19.56 46.28
C TYR A 22 6.58 20.43 45.90
N ASP A 23 7.72 20.22 46.55
CA ASP A 23 8.99 20.83 46.15
C ASP A 23 9.76 19.89 45.25
N PHE A 24 10.18 20.39 44.10
CA PHE A 24 10.99 19.65 43.14
C PHE A 24 12.44 20.14 43.20
N GLN A 25 13.38 19.24 43.48
CA GLN A 25 14.81 19.50 43.33
C GLN A 25 15.38 18.66 42.21
N ILE A 26 16.04 19.30 41.24
CA ILE A 26 16.70 18.66 40.11
C ILE A 26 18.21 18.63 40.37
N PHE A 27 18.77 17.42 40.43
CA PHE A 27 20.22 17.21 40.53
C PHE A 27 20.74 16.62 39.21
N THR A 28 21.77 17.25 38.65
CA THR A 28 22.45 16.73 37.44
C THR A 28 23.84 16.21 37.88
N PHE A 29 24.15 14.96 37.45
CA PHE A 29 25.44 14.34 37.74
C PHE A 29 26.24 14.14 36.45
N ASP A 30 27.56 14.36 36.56
CA ASP A 30 28.54 13.98 35.56
C ASP A 30 28.99 12.53 35.83
N PRO A 31 28.97 11.63 34.84
CA PRO A 31 29.35 10.22 34.99
C PRO A 31 30.84 10.02 35.38
N ALA A 32 31.64 11.07 35.41
CA ALA A 32 33.04 11.01 35.79
C ALA A 32 33.30 11.26 37.29
N GLU A 33 32.29 11.67 38.07
CA GLU A 33 32.45 11.95 39.51
C GLU A 33 31.97 10.76 40.37
N LYS A 34 32.73 10.48 41.46
CA LYS A 34 32.39 9.47 42.47
C LYS A 34 31.08 9.86 43.17
N MET A 35 30.14 8.93 43.27
CA MET A 35 28.91 9.14 44.04
C MET A 35 29.18 9.58 45.47
N PRO A 36 28.50 10.62 45.97
CA PRO A 36 28.58 11.01 47.38
C PRO A 36 27.92 9.91 48.24
N SER A 37 28.46 9.68 49.44
CA SER A 37 27.94 8.72 50.43
C SER A 37 26.52 9.09 50.85
N MET A 38 25.57 8.18 50.65
CA MET A 38 24.18 8.38 51.04
C MET A 38 24.01 8.43 52.57
N PRO A 39 23.17 9.36 53.10
CA PRO A 39 22.77 9.32 54.51
C PRO A 39 21.89 8.08 54.78
N GLN A 40 22.02 7.51 56.01
CA GLN A 40 21.23 6.39 56.46
C GLN A 40 19.73 6.72 56.40
N ILE A 41 19.00 6.02 55.54
CA ILE A 41 17.57 6.20 55.29
C ILE A 41 16.78 5.27 56.23
N SER A 42 15.82 5.80 56.99
CA SER A 42 14.93 5.06 57.86
C SER A 42 14.05 4.08 57.07
N LYS A 43 13.65 2.93 57.69
CA LYS A 43 13.02 1.76 57.07
C LYS A 43 11.62 1.93 56.43
N ASN A 44 11.18 3.17 56.18
CA ASN A 44 9.82 3.44 55.66
C ASN A 44 9.76 4.19 54.30
N ILE A 45 10.83 4.13 53.50
CA ILE A 45 10.81 4.75 52.17
C ILE A 45 10.69 3.68 51.11
N LEU A 46 9.53 3.66 50.43
CA LEU A 46 9.28 2.84 49.25
C LEU A 46 9.98 3.46 48.03
N PHE A 47 11.04 2.83 47.54
CA PHE A 47 11.72 3.26 46.33
C PHE A 47 10.90 2.92 45.09
N CYS A 48 10.24 3.90 44.48
CA CYS A 48 9.72 3.75 43.11
C CYS A 48 10.77 4.27 42.13
N PHE A 49 11.48 3.33 41.48
CA PHE A 49 12.31 3.68 40.32
C PHE A 49 11.41 3.91 39.12
N LEU A 50 11.08 5.15 38.80
CA LEU A 50 10.50 5.52 37.51
C LEU A 50 11.65 5.75 36.52
N PHE A 51 11.92 4.76 35.68
CA PHE A 51 12.73 4.96 34.48
C PHE A 51 11.93 5.80 33.47
N LEU A 52 12.06 7.13 33.53
CA LEU A 52 11.65 7.97 32.41
C LEU A 52 12.66 7.77 31.28
N TRP A 53 12.31 6.88 30.37
CA TRP A 53 12.95 6.82 29.08
C TRP A 53 12.56 8.10 28.33
N PHE A 54 13.44 9.11 28.32
CA PHE A 54 13.33 10.21 27.37
C PHE A 54 13.57 9.60 25.96
N ALA A 55 12.50 9.14 25.31
CA ALA A 55 12.52 8.97 23.88
C ALA A 55 12.83 10.37 23.30
N LEU A 56 14.05 10.57 22.80
CA LEU A 56 14.33 11.70 21.93
C LEU A 56 13.20 11.71 20.89
N PRO A 57 12.56 12.86 20.59
CA PRO A 57 11.56 12.91 19.55
C PRO A 57 12.23 12.38 18.28
N THR A 58 11.89 11.15 17.91
CA THR A 58 12.17 10.65 16.57
C THR A 58 11.51 11.67 15.66
N LYS A 59 12.29 12.37 14.81
CA LYS A 59 11.72 13.21 13.76
C LYS A 59 10.64 12.37 13.10
N GLY A 60 9.39 12.70 13.38
CA GLY A 60 8.23 11.98 12.87
C GLY A 60 8.31 11.98 11.35
N GLN A 61 7.78 10.95 10.76
CA GLN A 61 7.61 10.80 9.32
C GLN A 61 6.98 12.10 8.76
N THR A 62 7.74 12.87 7.98
CA THR A 62 7.24 14.13 7.43
C THR A 62 6.52 13.84 6.12
N LYS A 63 5.19 13.92 6.15
CA LYS A 63 4.34 13.83 4.97
C LYS A 63 4.24 15.21 4.31
N GLN A 64 4.75 15.33 3.09
CA GLN A 64 4.76 16.57 2.32
C GLN A 64 3.65 16.54 1.28
N LYS A 65 2.83 17.60 1.21
CA LYS A 65 1.84 17.79 0.15
C LYS A 65 2.42 18.70 -0.94
N ILE A 66 2.59 18.19 -2.12
CA ILE A 66 3.12 18.89 -3.30
C ILE A 66 2.00 19.01 -4.32
N THR A 67 1.97 20.13 -5.03
CA THR A 67 1.06 20.34 -6.18
C THR A 67 1.83 20.09 -7.47
N ILE A 68 1.37 19.11 -8.26
CA ILE A 68 1.95 18.74 -9.55
C ILE A 68 1.04 19.27 -10.65
N THR A 69 1.62 19.85 -11.70
CA THR A 69 0.87 20.30 -12.86
C THR A 69 0.69 19.15 -13.83
N SER A 70 -0.56 18.83 -14.18
CA SER A 70 -0.88 17.84 -15.20
C SER A 70 -0.33 18.26 -16.56
N SER A 71 0.39 17.36 -17.23
CA SER A 71 0.97 17.65 -18.55
C SER A 71 -0.06 17.68 -19.68
N LEU A 72 -1.31 17.22 -19.44
CA LEU A 72 -2.36 17.19 -20.46
C LEU A 72 -3.31 18.40 -20.43
N ASP A 73 -3.55 19.00 -19.27
CA ASP A 73 -4.54 20.09 -19.16
C ASP A 73 -4.13 21.20 -18.18
N GLU A 74 -2.88 21.19 -17.74
CA GLU A 74 -2.29 22.17 -16.81
C GLU A 74 -2.98 22.29 -15.45
N SER A 75 -3.94 21.41 -15.15
CA SER A 75 -4.63 21.39 -13.85
C SER A 75 -3.67 21.03 -12.72
N LYS A 76 -3.98 21.52 -11.53
CA LYS A 76 -3.15 21.32 -10.34
C LYS A 76 -3.60 20.09 -9.58
N GLN A 77 -2.74 19.06 -9.53
CA GLN A 77 -3.00 17.78 -8.88
C GLN A 77 -2.17 17.67 -7.59
N PRO A 78 -2.80 17.60 -6.42
CA PRO A 78 -2.06 17.39 -5.18
C PRO A 78 -1.50 15.96 -5.12
N CYS A 79 -0.33 15.82 -4.51
CA CYS A 79 0.33 14.54 -4.30
C CYS A 79 1.04 14.55 -2.95
N TYR A 80 0.91 13.49 -2.18
CA TYR A 80 1.69 13.32 -0.94
C TYR A 80 2.96 12.54 -1.20
N PHE A 81 4.03 12.99 -0.54
CA PHE A 81 5.33 12.34 -0.52
C PHE A 81 5.77 12.08 0.92
N ILE A 82 6.37 10.93 1.16
CA ILE A 82 7.04 10.60 2.40
C ILE A 82 8.42 10.08 2.06
N LEU A 83 9.45 10.70 2.64
CA LEU A 83 10.82 10.28 2.43
C LEU A 83 11.29 9.30 3.51
N PRO A 84 12.21 8.38 3.22
CA PRO A 84 12.80 7.48 4.19
C PRO A 84 13.45 8.23 5.36
N LYS A 85 13.48 7.60 6.54
CA LYS A 85 14.07 8.18 7.76
C LYS A 85 15.49 8.70 7.56
N ASP A 86 16.28 7.98 6.78
CA ASP A 86 17.70 8.24 6.58
C ASP A 86 17.99 8.93 5.24
N TYR A 87 16.98 9.52 4.60
CA TYR A 87 17.10 10.13 3.28
C TYR A 87 18.22 11.15 3.18
N ASP A 88 18.47 11.95 4.21
CA ASP A 88 19.48 13.00 4.20
C ASP A 88 20.88 12.58 4.70
N LYS A 89 21.03 11.35 5.21
CA LYS A 89 22.32 10.88 5.74
C LYS A 89 23.36 10.61 4.66
N ASP A 90 22.93 9.98 3.57
CA ASP A 90 23.80 9.67 2.43
C ASP A 90 23.22 10.26 1.13
N LYS A 91 23.92 11.25 0.57
CA LYS A 91 23.47 11.94 -0.65
C LYS A 91 23.71 11.09 -1.93
N SER A 92 24.50 10.04 -1.87
CA SER A 92 24.75 9.12 -2.98
C SER A 92 23.68 8.03 -3.06
N GLN A 93 23.01 7.69 -1.96
CA GLN A 93 22.02 6.63 -1.89
C GLN A 93 20.77 6.97 -2.71
N ARG A 94 20.29 5.98 -3.49
CA ARG A 94 19.03 6.02 -4.22
C ARG A 94 18.02 5.08 -3.59
N TYR A 95 16.77 5.45 -3.65
CA TYR A 95 15.71 4.80 -2.89
C TYR A 95 14.62 4.23 -3.81
N PRO A 96 14.11 3.02 -3.54
CA PRO A 96 12.92 2.52 -4.21
C PRO A 96 11.74 3.48 -4.05
N VAL A 97 10.82 3.45 -5.00
CA VAL A 97 9.59 4.23 -4.97
C VAL A 97 8.40 3.28 -4.84
N LEU A 98 7.54 3.51 -3.85
CA LEU A 98 6.20 2.95 -3.80
C LEU A 98 5.18 4.03 -4.14
N MET A 99 4.54 3.91 -5.30
CA MET A 99 3.38 4.70 -5.65
C MET A 99 2.12 3.93 -5.25
N ALA A 100 1.36 4.47 -4.30
CA ALA A 100 0.10 3.91 -3.84
C ALA A 100 -1.08 4.71 -4.38
N LEU A 101 -2.17 4.02 -4.75
CA LEU A 101 -3.33 4.62 -5.41
C LEU A 101 -4.56 4.54 -4.52
N HIS A 102 -5.31 5.65 -4.42
CA HIS A 102 -6.50 5.74 -3.58
C HIS A 102 -7.68 4.87 -4.08
N THR A 103 -8.60 4.56 -3.19
CA THR A 103 -9.77 3.72 -3.47
C THR A 103 -10.84 4.46 -4.29
N TRP A 104 -11.88 3.76 -4.74
CA TRP A 104 -12.86 4.21 -5.75
C TRP A 104 -13.52 5.56 -5.45
N SER A 105 -13.97 5.74 -4.21
CA SER A 105 -14.76 6.93 -3.82
C SER A 105 -13.93 7.99 -3.10
N ASN A 106 -12.61 7.84 -3.07
CA ASN A 106 -11.69 8.68 -2.32
C ASN A 106 -10.79 9.54 -3.23
N SER A 107 -9.91 10.27 -2.61
CA SER A 107 -8.94 11.16 -3.22
C SER A 107 -7.60 11.04 -2.49
N VAL A 108 -6.68 11.92 -2.78
CA VAL A 108 -5.41 12.06 -2.07
C VAL A 108 -5.55 12.26 -0.55
N GLU A 109 -6.73 12.69 -0.08
CA GLU A 109 -6.99 12.87 1.36
C GLU A 109 -7.34 11.55 2.09
N GLN A 110 -7.38 10.43 1.39
CA GLN A 110 -7.56 9.12 2.01
C GLN A 110 -6.43 8.82 2.97
N LYS A 111 -6.78 8.35 4.18
CA LYS A 111 -5.79 7.77 5.09
C LYS A 111 -5.32 6.43 4.51
N ASN A 112 -4.00 6.29 4.35
CA ASN A 112 -3.37 5.08 3.80
C ASN A 112 -2.21 4.62 4.69
N THR A 113 -2.44 4.69 6.00
CA THR A 113 -1.42 4.55 7.06
C THR A 113 -0.62 3.27 6.99
N ASP A 114 -1.26 2.14 6.61
CA ASP A 114 -0.58 0.84 6.60
C ASP A 114 0.44 0.76 5.45
N TRP A 115 0.07 1.25 4.26
CA TRP A 115 0.99 1.33 3.12
C TRP A 115 2.10 2.37 3.33
N GLU A 116 1.77 3.50 3.98
CA GLU A 116 2.74 4.51 4.39
C GLU A 116 3.76 3.93 5.38
N ALA A 117 3.29 3.20 6.39
CA ALA A 117 4.13 2.58 7.40
C ALA A 117 5.05 1.49 6.82
N GLU A 118 4.53 0.61 5.95
CA GLU A 118 5.33 -0.44 5.34
C GLU A 118 6.38 0.14 4.36
N ALA A 119 6.04 1.16 3.55
CA ALA A 119 7.03 1.84 2.72
C ALA A 119 8.14 2.48 3.55
N TYR A 120 7.79 3.12 4.67
CA TYR A 120 8.75 3.74 5.59
C TYR A 120 9.66 2.71 6.27
N LYS A 121 9.10 1.58 6.72
CA LYS A 121 9.83 0.46 7.30
C LYS A 121 10.87 -0.11 6.32
N GLN A 122 10.53 -0.20 5.04
CA GLN A 122 11.42 -0.64 3.98
C GLN A 122 12.46 0.43 3.53
N GLY A 123 12.35 1.65 4.01
CA GLY A 123 13.20 2.74 3.56
C GLY A 123 12.89 3.21 2.14
N TRP A 124 11.65 3.13 1.69
CA TRP A 124 11.22 3.54 0.36
C TRP A 124 10.66 4.96 0.34
N ILE A 125 10.74 5.64 -0.80
CA ILE A 125 10.00 6.87 -1.04
C ILE A 125 8.54 6.47 -1.31
N TYR A 126 7.62 6.98 -0.50
CA TYR A 126 6.19 6.80 -0.70
C TYR A 126 5.60 7.96 -1.49
N VAL A 127 4.76 7.66 -2.50
CA VAL A 127 4.09 8.63 -3.38
C VAL A 127 2.60 8.31 -3.43
N PHE A 128 1.75 9.30 -3.17
CA PHE A 128 0.30 9.12 -3.15
C PHE A 128 -0.39 10.24 -3.94
N PRO A 129 -0.62 10.05 -5.27
CA PRO A 129 -1.18 11.07 -6.15
C PRO A 129 -2.71 11.16 -6.07
N HIS A 130 -3.25 12.32 -6.46
CA HIS A 130 -4.69 12.58 -6.55
C HIS A 130 -5.37 11.91 -7.75
N PHE A 131 -4.72 11.87 -8.87
CA PHE A 131 -5.19 11.34 -10.18
C PHE A 131 -6.71 11.49 -10.41
N ARG A 132 -7.22 12.73 -10.26
CA ARG A 132 -8.60 13.18 -10.44
C ARG A 132 -9.59 12.82 -9.33
N GLY A 133 -9.15 12.23 -8.20
CA GLY A 133 -9.99 11.97 -7.03
C GLY A 133 -11.09 10.93 -7.27
N PRO A 134 -12.30 11.10 -6.68
CA PRO A 134 -13.34 10.10 -6.76
C PRO A 134 -13.75 9.75 -8.19
N ASN A 135 -14.00 8.46 -8.46
CA ASN A 135 -14.36 7.94 -9.78
C ASN A 135 -15.84 8.23 -10.16
N ASN A 136 -16.23 9.50 -10.15
CA ASN A 136 -17.62 9.96 -10.37
C ASN A 136 -17.75 11.07 -11.44
N HIS A 137 -16.75 11.25 -12.27
CA HIS A 137 -16.76 12.21 -13.38
C HIS A 137 -15.84 11.76 -14.53
N PRO A 138 -15.99 12.29 -15.76
CA PRO A 138 -15.30 11.75 -16.94
C PRO A 138 -13.77 11.81 -16.90
N GLN A 139 -13.18 12.74 -16.16
CA GLN A 139 -11.71 12.84 -16.05
C GLN A 139 -11.10 11.84 -15.05
N ALA A 140 -11.90 11.24 -14.16
CA ALA A 140 -11.47 10.20 -13.22
C ALA A 140 -11.64 8.77 -13.82
N CYS A 141 -11.73 7.75 -12.98
CA CYS A 141 -12.10 6.39 -13.34
C CYS A 141 -11.25 5.80 -14.48
N GLY A 142 -9.93 5.87 -14.36
CA GLY A 142 -9.01 5.30 -15.35
C GLY A 142 -9.00 6.01 -16.70
N SER A 143 -9.50 7.25 -16.79
CA SER A 143 -9.38 8.06 -18.00
C SER A 143 -7.92 8.29 -18.40
N LYS A 144 -7.67 8.65 -19.65
CA LYS A 144 -6.30 8.95 -20.13
C LYS A 144 -5.62 10.04 -19.30
N ILE A 145 -6.39 11.06 -18.88
CA ILE A 145 -5.83 12.15 -18.08
C ILE A 145 -5.51 11.72 -16.64
N ALA A 146 -6.35 10.86 -16.02
CA ALA A 146 -6.03 10.27 -14.72
C ALA A 146 -4.80 9.36 -14.76
N GLN A 147 -4.62 8.60 -15.85
CA GLN A 147 -3.40 7.80 -16.06
C GLN A 147 -2.17 8.70 -16.19
N GLN A 148 -2.28 9.81 -16.96
CA GLN A 148 -1.18 10.76 -17.12
C GLN A 148 -0.79 11.44 -15.81
N ASP A 149 -1.75 11.83 -14.97
CA ASP A 149 -1.46 12.45 -13.67
C ASP A 149 -0.64 11.52 -12.75
N ILE A 150 -0.84 10.20 -12.84
CA ILE A 150 0.01 9.22 -12.14
C ILE A 150 1.43 9.23 -12.70
N LEU A 151 1.58 9.31 -14.03
CA LEU A 151 2.90 9.37 -14.67
C LEU A 151 3.60 10.70 -14.38
N ASP A 152 2.87 11.80 -14.32
CA ASP A 152 3.42 13.13 -13.97
C ASP A 152 3.90 13.14 -12.50
N ALA A 153 3.17 12.47 -11.60
CA ALA A 153 3.61 12.28 -10.21
C ALA A 153 4.90 11.44 -10.13
N LEU A 154 5.02 10.40 -10.95
CA LEU A 154 6.25 9.60 -11.05
C LEU A 154 7.40 10.42 -11.63
N ALA A 155 7.16 11.20 -12.68
CA ALA A 155 8.16 12.08 -13.29
C ALA A 155 8.67 13.12 -12.28
N TYR A 156 7.75 13.72 -11.52
CA TYR A 156 8.12 14.63 -10.43
C TYR A 156 8.97 13.93 -9.37
N ALA A 157 8.58 12.73 -8.92
CA ALA A 157 9.36 11.96 -7.94
C ALA A 157 10.79 11.72 -8.44
N LYS A 158 10.95 11.34 -9.71
CA LYS A 158 12.26 11.07 -10.32
C LYS A 158 13.13 12.34 -10.47
N SER A 159 12.53 13.50 -10.69
CA SER A 159 13.26 14.77 -10.82
C SER A 159 13.61 15.40 -9.49
N ALA A 160 12.72 15.31 -8.50
CA ALA A 160 12.86 15.99 -7.21
C ALA A 160 13.62 15.16 -6.16
N TYR A 161 13.62 13.82 -6.28
CA TYR A 161 14.17 12.93 -5.27
C TYR A 161 15.17 11.93 -5.85
N ARG A 162 16.03 11.37 -4.96
CA ARG A 162 17.03 10.34 -5.31
C ARG A 162 16.36 8.96 -5.46
N THR A 163 15.57 8.80 -6.51
CA THR A 163 14.89 7.54 -6.81
C THR A 163 15.85 6.48 -7.39
N ASP A 164 15.63 5.23 -7.03
CA ASP A 164 16.21 4.08 -7.72
C ASP A 164 15.27 3.64 -8.86
N ASN A 165 15.63 3.99 -10.09
CA ASN A 165 14.82 3.68 -11.27
C ASN A 165 14.70 2.17 -11.56
N ARG A 166 15.47 1.32 -10.89
CA ARG A 166 15.35 -0.14 -10.99
C ARG A 166 14.29 -0.72 -10.04
N ARG A 167 13.74 0.10 -9.14
CA ARG A 167 12.77 -0.32 -8.11
C ARG A 167 11.64 0.70 -7.99
N ILE A 168 10.78 0.72 -9.02
CA ILE A 168 9.59 1.58 -9.09
C ILE A 168 8.36 0.68 -8.97
N TYR A 169 7.68 0.77 -7.85
CA TYR A 169 6.57 -0.10 -7.50
C TYR A 169 5.23 0.64 -7.51
N LEU A 170 4.17 -0.10 -7.83
CA LEU A 170 2.80 0.41 -7.85
C LEU A 170 1.90 -0.48 -7.00
N ALA A 171 1.05 0.11 -6.16
CA ALA A 171 0.09 -0.66 -5.38
C ALA A 171 -1.24 0.08 -5.20
N GLY A 172 -2.32 -0.68 -4.97
CA GLY A 172 -3.61 -0.10 -4.66
C GLY A 172 -4.66 -1.12 -4.26
N VAL A 173 -5.66 -0.63 -3.54
CA VAL A 173 -6.78 -1.42 -3.02
C VAL A 173 -8.08 -0.95 -3.66
N SER A 174 -8.97 -1.88 -4.04
CA SER A 174 -10.29 -1.56 -4.60
C SER A 174 -10.20 -0.73 -5.89
N GLY A 175 -10.67 0.51 -5.90
CA GLY A 175 -10.44 1.45 -7.00
C GLY A 175 -8.96 1.70 -7.30
N GLY A 176 -8.10 1.70 -6.27
CA GLY A 176 -6.65 1.73 -6.45
C GLY A 176 -6.12 0.44 -7.11
N GLY A 177 -6.68 -0.73 -6.75
CA GLY A 177 -6.37 -2.01 -7.40
C GLY A 177 -6.80 -2.05 -8.87
N HIS A 178 -7.97 -1.48 -9.19
CA HIS A 178 -8.41 -1.25 -10.57
C HIS A 178 -7.37 -0.42 -11.34
N MET A 179 -6.99 0.72 -10.77
CA MET A 179 -6.04 1.64 -11.42
C MET A 179 -4.63 1.05 -11.51
N THR A 180 -4.19 0.26 -10.51
CA THR A 180 -2.94 -0.49 -10.55
C THR A 180 -2.91 -1.45 -11.74
N MET A 181 -3.94 -2.28 -11.91
CA MET A 181 -4.05 -3.21 -13.05
C MET A 181 -4.08 -2.45 -14.39
N LEU A 182 -4.78 -1.32 -14.47
CA LEU A 182 -4.85 -0.50 -15.69
C LEU A 182 -3.47 0.10 -16.04
N MET A 183 -2.78 0.67 -15.06
CA MET A 183 -1.46 1.29 -15.27
C MET A 183 -0.40 0.27 -15.71
N VAL A 184 -0.34 -0.91 -15.10
CA VAL A 184 0.65 -1.93 -15.51
C VAL A 184 0.35 -2.52 -16.88
N SER A 185 -0.90 -2.51 -17.32
CA SER A 185 -1.30 -3.03 -18.62
C SER A 185 -1.24 -2.00 -19.76
N ARG A 186 -1.35 -0.71 -19.45
CA ARG A 186 -1.30 0.38 -20.43
C ARG A 186 0.09 1.05 -20.49
N HIS A 187 0.83 1.02 -19.39
CA HIS A 187 2.13 1.69 -19.21
C HIS A 187 3.18 0.77 -18.55
N PRO A 188 3.36 -0.48 -19.03
CA PRO A 188 4.21 -1.47 -18.37
C PRO A 188 5.67 -1.05 -18.21
N GLN A 189 6.16 -0.15 -19.07
CA GLN A 189 7.57 0.31 -19.09
C GLN A 189 7.98 1.14 -17.87
N TYR A 190 7.02 1.60 -17.07
CA TYR A 190 7.30 2.46 -15.91
C TYR A 190 7.43 1.67 -14.60
N TRP A 191 7.00 0.41 -14.56
CA TRP A 191 6.80 -0.34 -13.32
C TRP A 191 7.71 -1.56 -13.23
N THR A 192 8.41 -1.67 -12.11
CA THR A 192 9.24 -2.84 -11.81
C THR A 192 8.39 -4.01 -11.31
N ALA A 193 7.42 -3.75 -10.45
CA ALA A 193 6.43 -4.70 -9.99
C ALA A 193 5.19 -3.97 -9.48
N ALA A 194 4.07 -4.69 -9.35
CA ALA A 194 2.83 -4.12 -8.83
C ALA A 194 2.04 -5.09 -7.96
N SER A 195 1.18 -4.53 -7.06
CA SER A 195 0.31 -5.30 -6.17
C SER A 195 -1.10 -4.69 -6.16
N ALA A 196 -2.07 -5.43 -6.72
CA ALA A 196 -3.46 -5.01 -6.90
C ALA A 196 -4.38 -5.83 -6.00
N TRP A 197 -5.01 -5.17 -5.03
CA TRP A 197 -5.85 -5.79 -4.01
C TRP A 197 -7.33 -5.52 -4.27
N VAL A 198 -8.16 -6.57 -4.27
CA VAL A 198 -9.63 -6.50 -4.43
C VAL A 198 -10.06 -5.56 -5.56
N GLY A 199 -9.31 -5.56 -6.67
CA GLY A 199 -9.43 -4.61 -7.76
C GLY A 199 -10.53 -4.97 -8.76
N ILE A 200 -11.13 -3.96 -9.36
CA ILE A 200 -12.12 -4.09 -10.41
C ILE A 200 -11.41 -4.26 -11.77
N SER A 201 -11.56 -5.39 -12.45
CA SER A 201 -10.94 -5.62 -13.76
C SER A 201 -11.84 -5.27 -14.95
N ASP A 202 -13.17 -5.37 -14.80
CA ASP A 202 -14.17 -5.11 -15.83
C ASP A 202 -15.29 -4.22 -15.29
N LEU A 203 -15.33 -2.98 -15.75
CA LEU A 203 -16.32 -2.01 -15.30
C LEU A 203 -17.74 -2.34 -15.76
N SER A 204 -17.93 -2.91 -16.95
CA SER A 204 -19.24 -3.30 -17.45
C SER A 204 -19.84 -4.42 -16.61
N LYS A 205 -19.02 -5.42 -16.26
CA LYS A 205 -19.39 -6.51 -15.36
C LYS A 205 -19.72 -6.00 -13.96
N TRP A 206 -18.90 -5.10 -13.43
CA TRP A 206 -19.11 -4.52 -12.12
C TRP A 206 -20.33 -3.60 -12.07
N HIS A 207 -20.61 -2.85 -13.17
CA HIS A 207 -21.83 -2.05 -13.30
C HIS A 207 -23.08 -2.92 -13.22
N ARG A 208 -23.13 -4.08 -13.88
CA ARG A 208 -24.29 -5.01 -13.81
C ARG A 208 -24.61 -5.42 -12.37
N LYS A 209 -23.60 -5.62 -11.52
CA LYS A 209 -23.79 -5.90 -10.08
C LYS A 209 -24.30 -4.66 -9.33
N HIS A 210 -23.89 -3.47 -9.73
CA HIS A 210 -24.07 -2.23 -8.98
C HIS A 210 -25.05 -1.24 -9.61
N VAL A 211 -25.94 -1.67 -10.52
CA VAL A 211 -26.88 -0.79 -11.23
C VAL A 211 -27.60 0.20 -10.32
N LYS A 212 -28.09 -0.28 -9.16
CA LYS A 212 -28.89 0.49 -8.21
C LYS A 212 -28.09 1.09 -7.05
N THR A 213 -26.77 0.96 -7.04
CA THR A 213 -25.92 1.47 -5.95
C THR A 213 -25.19 2.75 -6.34
N LYS A 214 -24.52 3.39 -5.35
CA LYS A 214 -23.65 4.54 -5.60
C LYS A 214 -22.56 4.25 -6.64
N TYR A 215 -22.04 3.02 -6.70
CA TYR A 215 -21.00 2.65 -7.65
C TYR A 215 -21.52 2.64 -9.09
N GLY A 216 -22.73 2.15 -9.33
CA GLY A 216 -23.37 2.23 -10.64
C GLY A 216 -23.60 3.66 -11.10
N MET A 217 -24.03 4.56 -10.19
CA MET A 217 -24.17 5.99 -10.48
C MET A 217 -22.82 6.61 -10.85
N MET A 218 -21.77 6.34 -10.07
CA MET A 218 -20.42 6.86 -10.31
C MET A 218 -19.86 6.39 -11.65
N MET A 219 -20.04 5.09 -12.02
CA MET A 219 -19.60 4.58 -13.32
C MET A 219 -20.34 5.26 -14.47
N ARG A 220 -21.67 5.44 -14.37
CA ARG A 220 -22.43 6.16 -15.40
C ARG A 220 -21.97 7.60 -15.55
N ALA A 221 -21.70 8.30 -14.44
CA ALA A 221 -21.18 9.66 -14.46
C ALA A 221 -19.77 9.74 -15.12
N SER A 222 -18.94 8.72 -14.89
CA SER A 222 -17.59 8.67 -15.47
C SER A 222 -17.58 8.27 -16.95
N CYS A 223 -18.50 7.38 -17.37
CA CYS A 223 -18.51 6.81 -18.73
C CYS A 223 -19.55 7.46 -19.65
N GLY A 224 -20.39 8.38 -19.13
CA GLY A 224 -21.42 9.07 -19.91
C GLY A 224 -22.75 8.32 -20.03
N GLY A 225 -22.93 7.19 -19.33
CA GLY A 225 -24.14 6.38 -19.38
C GLY A 225 -23.94 4.97 -18.83
N ALA A 226 -24.98 4.13 -18.93
CA ALA A 226 -24.90 2.71 -18.60
C ALA A 226 -24.29 1.93 -19.78
N PRO A 227 -23.64 0.76 -19.55
CA PRO A 227 -23.22 -0.11 -20.65
C PRO A 227 -24.41 -0.46 -21.54
N GLY A 228 -24.20 -0.41 -22.88
CA GLY A 228 -25.24 -0.61 -23.89
C GLY A 228 -26.05 0.65 -24.25
N ALA A 229 -25.77 1.81 -23.64
CA ALA A 229 -26.48 3.05 -23.97
C ALA A 229 -26.09 3.62 -25.35
N SER A 230 -24.84 3.45 -25.74
CA SER A 230 -24.30 3.78 -27.07
C SER A 230 -22.89 3.21 -27.24
N ASP A 231 -22.41 3.09 -28.48
CA ASP A 231 -21.03 2.67 -28.78
C ASP A 231 -19.98 3.56 -28.11
N ALA A 232 -20.23 4.87 -28.01
CA ALA A 232 -19.35 5.80 -27.34
C ALA A 232 -19.23 5.53 -25.83
N VAL A 233 -20.34 5.18 -25.20
CA VAL A 233 -20.37 4.77 -23.77
C VAL A 233 -19.65 3.44 -23.57
N ASP A 234 -19.95 2.45 -24.42
CA ASP A 234 -19.32 1.13 -24.32
C ASP A 234 -17.82 1.20 -24.52
N LYS A 235 -17.35 2.05 -25.44
CA LYS A 235 -15.94 2.36 -25.60
C LYS A 235 -15.31 2.93 -24.33
N GLN A 236 -16.02 3.80 -23.57
CA GLN A 236 -15.50 4.30 -22.29
C GLN A 236 -15.36 3.18 -21.25
N TYR A 237 -16.34 2.28 -21.14
CA TYR A 237 -16.23 1.09 -20.27
C TYR A 237 -15.06 0.20 -20.68
N GLN A 238 -14.87 -0.04 -21.97
CA GLN A 238 -13.77 -0.84 -22.51
C GLN A 238 -12.40 -0.18 -22.21
N GLU A 239 -12.23 1.11 -22.57
CA GLU A 239 -10.96 1.83 -22.41
C GLU A 239 -10.50 1.92 -20.96
N ARG A 240 -11.45 1.91 -20.01
CA ARG A 240 -11.21 2.04 -18.57
C ARG A 240 -11.15 0.71 -17.82
N SER A 241 -11.39 -0.43 -18.49
CA SER A 241 -11.39 -1.76 -17.90
C SER A 241 -10.06 -2.48 -18.15
N PRO A 242 -9.27 -2.76 -17.09
CA PRO A 242 -7.99 -3.46 -17.21
C PRO A 242 -8.05 -4.78 -17.97
N ILE A 243 -9.16 -5.50 -17.87
CA ILE A 243 -9.34 -6.83 -18.45
C ILE A 243 -8.99 -6.88 -19.95
N HIS A 244 -9.20 -5.79 -20.67
CA HIS A 244 -8.93 -5.70 -22.11
C HIS A 244 -7.44 -5.52 -22.44
N TYR A 245 -6.60 -5.19 -21.47
CA TYR A 245 -5.19 -4.83 -21.67
C TYR A 245 -4.20 -5.69 -20.88
N LEU A 246 -4.65 -6.47 -19.89
CA LEU A 246 -3.79 -7.24 -19.00
C LEU A 246 -2.84 -8.20 -19.69
N ALA A 247 -3.16 -8.65 -20.92
CA ALA A 247 -2.24 -9.41 -21.76
C ALA A 247 -0.91 -8.65 -22.05
N ASN A 248 -0.90 -7.32 -21.95
CA ASN A 248 0.29 -6.49 -22.19
C ASN A 248 1.18 -6.39 -20.95
N SER A 249 0.70 -6.80 -19.76
CA SER A 249 1.42 -6.67 -18.50
C SER A 249 2.42 -7.82 -18.22
N THR A 250 2.61 -8.75 -19.14
CA THR A 250 3.38 -9.99 -18.94
C THR A 250 4.85 -9.78 -18.51
N ARG A 251 5.40 -8.59 -18.73
CA ARG A 251 6.75 -8.21 -18.31
C ARG A 251 6.80 -7.60 -16.90
N VAL A 252 5.64 -7.21 -16.33
CA VAL A 252 5.56 -6.62 -15.00
C VAL A 252 5.05 -7.69 -14.03
N PRO A 253 5.84 -8.11 -13.04
CA PRO A 253 5.37 -8.96 -11.96
C PRO A 253 4.15 -8.32 -11.29
N LEU A 254 2.98 -8.94 -11.39
CA LEU A 254 1.73 -8.43 -10.84
C LEU A 254 1.17 -9.40 -9.80
N ASP A 255 1.06 -8.93 -8.56
CA ASP A 255 0.32 -9.60 -7.51
C ASP A 255 -1.15 -9.15 -7.56
N ILE A 256 -2.06 -10.10 -7.73
CA ILE A 256 -3.50 -9.87 -7.70
C ILE A 256 -4.04 -10.60 -6.48
N ALA A 257 -4.58 -9.89 -5.50
CA ALA A 257 -5.07 -10.50 -4.27
C ALA A 257 -6.53 -10.13 -3.99
N THR A 258 -7.31 -11.07 -3.47
CA THR A 258 -8.72 -10.87 -3.13
C THR A 258 -9.13 -11.72 -1.94
N GLY A 259 -9.92 -11.14 -1.03
CA GLY A 259 -10.52 -11.90 0.07
C GLY A 259 -11.69 -12.75 -0.45
N ILE A 260 -11.80 -13.98 0.07
CA ILE A 260 -12.82 -14.94 -0.38
C ILE A 260 -14.27 -14.47 -0.16
N TYR A 261 -14.48 -13.57 0.82
CA TYR A 261 -15.80 -13.02 1.11
C TYR A 261 -16.12 -11.75 0.32
N ASP A 262 -15.17 -11.24 -0.49
CA ASP A 262 -15.44 -10.07 -1.32
C ASP A 262 -16.48 -10.38 -2.40
N GLY A 263 -17.39 -9.44 -2.60
CA GLY A 263 -18.56 -9.66 -3.46
C GLY A 263 -19.77 -10.26 -2.72
N HIS A 264 -19.60 -10.82 -1.52
CA HIS A 264 -20.67 -11.23 -0.61
C HIS A 264 -20.88 -10.16 0.48
N THR A 265 -19.82 -9.84 1.23
CA THR A 265 -19.81 -8.77 2.23
C THR A 265 -19.18 -7.48 1.71
N GLY A 266 -18.34 -7.57 0.67
CA GLY A 266 -17.67 -6.47 -0.02
C GLY A 266 -18.30 -6.15 -1.37
N SER A 267 -17.72 -5.17 -2.08
CA SER A 267 -18.30 -4.63 -3.33
C SER A 267 -17.79 -5.30 -4.60
N VAL A 268 -16.65 -5.99 -4.58
CA VAL A 268 -16.01 -6.54 -5.77
C VAL A 268 -15.99 -8.07 -5.72
N PRO A 269 -16.74 -8.76 -6.59
CA PRO A 269 -16.65 -10.21 -6.66
C PRO A 269 -15.25 -10.71 -6.98
N ILE A 270 -14.83 -11.79 -6.33
CA ILE A 270 -13.51 -12.40 -6.53
C ILE A 270 -13.23 -12.75 -8.01
N SER A 271 -14.27 -12.97 -8.81
CA SER A 271 -14.16 -13.24 -10.24
C SER A 271 -13.41 -12.14 -11.00
N HIS A 272 -13.43 -10.87 -10.54
CA HIS A 272 -12.62 -9.80 -11.14
C HIS A 272 -11.12 -10.10 -11.03
N SER A 273 -10.67 -10.58 -9.89
CA SER A 273 -9.25 -10.94 -9.67
C SER A 273 -8.87 -12.23 -10.43
N LEU A 274 -9.74 -13.23 -10.42
CA LEU A 274 -9.49 -14.52 -11.09
C LEU A 274 -9.46 -14.39 -12.62
N GLU A 275 -10.39 -13.62 -13.20
CA GLU A 275 -10.42 -13.35 -14.64
C GLU A 275 -9.25 -12.47 -15.07
N ALA A 276 -8.87 -11.46 -14.25
CA ALA A 276 -7.70 -10.64 -14.50
C ALA A 276 -6.41 -11.50 -14.60
N PHE A 277 -6.23 -12.43 -13.66
CA PHE A 277 -5.14 -13.38 -13.71
C PHE A 277 -5.19 -14.25 -14.96
N ASN A 278 -6.36 -14.74 -15.34
CA ASN A 278 -6.52 -15.58 -16.52
C ASN A 278 -6.12 -14.88 -17.83
N MET A 279 -6.26 -13.54 -17.92
CA MET A 279 -5.74 -12.80 -19.08
C MET A 279 -4.22 -12.90 -19.20
N ILE A 280 -3.52 -12.79 -18.07
CA ILE A 280 -2.06 -12.93 -18.01
C ILE A 280 -1.64 -14.38 -18.27
N ALA A 281 -2.31 -15.33 -17.62
CA ALA A 281 -2.03 -16.76 -17.78
C ALA A 281 -2.21 -17.22 -19.23
N LYS A 282 -3.27 -16.76 -19.90
CA LYS A 282 -3.51 -17.02 -21.33
C LYS A 282 -2.39 -16.44 -22.20
N ALA A 283 -2.00 -15.18 -21.96
CA ALA A 283 -0.95 -14.51 -22.73
C ALA A 283 0.43 -15.17 -22.53
N THR A 284 0.68 -15.78 -21.37
CA THR A 284 1.94 -16.48 -21.03
C THR A 284 1.85 -18.01 -21.23
N ARG A 285 0.73 -18.52 -21.80
CA ARG A 285 0.48 -19.96 -22.03
C ARG A 285 0.59 -20.80 -20.75
N GLN A 286 0.13 -20.24 -19.64
CA GLN A 286 0.08 -20.92 -18.34
C GLN A 286 -1.32 -21.47 -18.05
N ARG A 287 -1.42 -22.34 -17.03
CA ARG A 287 -2.68 -22.92 -16.59
C ARG A 287 -3.67 -21.83 -16.17
N LEU A 288 -4.87 -21.90 -16.74
CA LEU A 288 -5.99 -21.03 -16.35
C LEU A 288 -6.66 -21.55 -15.08
N ILE A 289 -7.27 -20.63 -14.33
CA ILE A 289 -8.28 -20.97 -13.34
C ILE A 289 -9.54 -21.30 -14.11
N THR A 290 -10.07 -22.50 -13.92
CA THR A 290 -11.24 -22.99 -14.65
C THR A 290 -12.52 -22.29 -14.19
N THR A 291 -13.55 -22.30 -15.05
CA THR A 291 -14.88 -21.79 -14.67
C THR A 291 -15.43 -22.50 -13.43
N GLN A 292 -15.19 -23.82 -13.32
CA GLN A 292 -15.63 -24.59 -12.14
C GLN A 292 -14.90 -24.15 -10.86
N GLU A 293 -13.57 -23.96 -10.90
CA GLU A 293 -12.80 -23.43 -9.76
C GLU A 293 -13.31 -22.05 -9.35
N MET A 294 -13.57 -21.15 -10.34
CA MET A 294 -14.15 -19.81 -10.07
C MET A 294 -15.53 -19.90 -9.43
N GLN A 295 -16.41 -20.76 -9.95
CA GLN A 295 -17.77 -20.94 -9.41
C GLN A 295 -17.73 -21.47 -7.97
N LEU A 296 -16.90 -22.48 -7.68
CA LEU A 296 -16.73 -23.02 -6.34
C LEU A 296 -16.28 -21.93 -5.36
N LEU A 297 -15.24 -21.16 -5.70
CA LEU A 297 -14.72 -20.11 -4.83
C LEU A 297 -15.64 -18.89 -4.72
N SER A 298 -16.56 -18.70 -5.68
CA SER A 298 -17.51 -17.56 -5.67
C SER A 298 -18.75 -17.81 -4.79
N THR A 299 -18.83 -18.92 -4.06
CA THR A 299 -19.87 -19.16 -3.06
C THR A 299 -19.32 -18.83 -1.66
N PRO A 300 -20.14 -18.39 -0.69
CA PRO A 300 -19.65 -17.91 0.61
C PRO A 300 -18.78 -18.93 1.37
N ASN A 301 -19.09 -20.21 1.25
CA ASN A 301 -18.37 -21.32 1.90
C ASN A 301 -17.65 -22.22 0.90
N GLY A 302 -17.57 -21.80 -0.36
CA GLY A 302 -16.97 -22.61 -1.42
C GLY A 302 -15.45 -22.76 -1.25
N ARG A 303 -14.99 -23.97 -1.47
CA ARG A 303 -13.56 -24.32 -1.44
C ARG A 303 -13.25 -25.24 -2.61
N LEU A 304 -12.01 -25.20 -3.08
CA LEU A 304 -11.56 -26.12 -4.12
C LEU A 304 -11.65 -27.57 -3.63
N THR A 305 -12.23 -28.45 -4.41
CA THR A 305 -12.28 -29.89 -4.10
C THR A 305 -10.91 -30.53 -4.27
N THR A 306 -10.11 -30.02 -5.21
CA THR A 306 -8.77 -30.53 -5.52
C THR A 306 -7.77 -29.39 -5.56
N PRO A 307 -7.37 -28.82 -4.40
CA PRO A 307 -6.40 -27.73 -4.35
C PRO A 307 -5.01 -28.19 -4.79
N LEU A 308 -4.27 -27.34 -5.52
CA LEU A 308 -2.88 -27.59 -5.89
C LEU A 308 -1.95 -27.37 -4.69
N ALA A 309 -0.70 -27.81 -4.80
CA ALA A 309 0.32 -27.53 -3.78
C ALA A 309 0.51 -26.02 -3.52
N SER A 310 0.43 -25.20 -4.56
CA SER A 310 0.51 -23.74 -4.44
C SER A 310 -0.65 -23.09 -3.66
N ASP A 311 -1.79 -23.79 -3.52
CA ASP A 311 -2.96 -23.31 -2.77
C ASP A 311 -2.84 -23.60 -1.25
N LYS A 312 -1.87 -24.45 -0.86
CA LYS A 312 -1.68 -24.92 0.51
C LYS A 312 -0.47 -24.27 1.20
N VAL A 313 0.08 -23.21 0.61
CA VAL A 313 1.25 -22.53 1.16
C VAL A 313 0.86 -21.59 2.30
N THR A 314 1.77 -21.43 3.25
CA THR A 314 1.70 -20.40 4.29
C THR A 314 2.48 -19.18 3.80
N ASP A 315 1.91 -17.99 4.00
CA ASP A 315 2.54 -16.71 3.68
C ASP A 315 2.49 -15.86 4.96
N GLN A 316 3.63 -15.68 5.60
CA GLN A 316 3.73 -14.99 6.90
C GLN A 316 3.33 -13.52 6.79
N ALA A 317 3.76 -12.82 5.73
CA ALA A 317 3.41 -11.44 5.50
C ALA A 317 1.90 -11.25 5.22
N LEU A 318 1.27 -12.26 4.59
CA LEU A 318 -0.19 -12.27 4.41
C LEU A 318 -0.94 -12.50 5.73
N GLY A 319 -0.43 -13.39 6.61
CA GLY A 319 -1.00 -13.70 7.91
C GLY A 319 -2.43 -14.26 7.85
N ARG A 320 -2.85 -14.82 6.71
CA ARG A 320 -4.20 -15.36 6.45
C ARG A 320 -4.12 -16.72 5.76
N ALA A 321 -5.15 -17.54 5.93
CA ALA A 321 -5.30 -18.76 5.15
C ALA A 321 -5.44 -18.46 3.66
N ILE A 322 -4.86 -19.31 2.82
CA ILE A 322 -4.90 -19.20 1.37
C ILE A 322 -5.82 -20.30 0.83
N TYR A 323 -6.79 -19.91 0.01
CA TYR A 323 -7.74 -20.82 -0.62
C TYR A 323 -7.44 -21.10 -2.10
N LEU A 324 -6.70 -20.20 -2.74
CA LEU A 324 -6.12 -20.38 -4.05
C LEU A 324 -4.88 -19.50 -4.18
N ARG A 325 -3.80 -20.07 -4.73
CA ARG A 325 -2.65 -19.31 -5.22
C ARG A 325 -2.16 -19.93 -6.53
N ARG A 326 -2.14 -19.12 -7.58
CA ARG A 326 -1.66 -19.52 -8.91
C ARG A 326 -0.62 -18.53 -9.40
N TYR A 327 0.26 -19.03 -10.25
CA TYR A 327 1.33 -18.25 -10.85
C TYR A 327 1.24 -18.29 -12.37
N ALA A 328 1.54 -17.17 -13.02
CA ALA A 328 1.67 -17.02 -14.46
C ALA A 328 2.88 -16.14 -14.76
N ALA A 329 3.96 -16.74 -15.30
CA ALA A 329 5.28 -16.11 -15.40
C ALA A 329 5.70 -15.52 -14.04
N LEU A 330 5.97 -14.20 -13.97
CA LEU A 330 6.34 -13.50 -12.75
C LEU A 330 5.12 -13.00 -11.94
N SER A 331 3.89 -13.17 -12.44
CA SER A 331 2.67 -12.71 -11.76
C SER A 331 2.02 -13.83 -10.94
N ARG A 332 1.21 -13.43 -9.96
CA ARG A 332 0.41 -14.37 -9.15
C ARG A 332 -1.00 -13.85 -8.89
N VAL A 333 -1.91 -14.78 -8.57
CA VAL A 333 -3.19 -14.45 -7.93
C VAL A 333 -3.32 -15.19 -6.61
N THR A 334 -3.91 -14.54 -5.61
CA THR A 334 -4.18 -15.13 -4.30
C THR A 334 -5.61 -14.84 -3.89
N VAL A 335 -6.35 -15.91 -3.52
CA VAL A 335 -7.62 -15.82 -2.78
C VAL A 335 -7.33 -16.18 -1.33
N PHE A 336 -7.56 -15.26 -0.42
CA PHE A 336 -7.21 -15.41 1.00
C PHE A 336 -8.44 -15.30 1.92
N GLU A 337 -8.30 -15.74 3.15
CA GLU A 337 -9.30 -15.55 4.22
C GLU A 337 -9.44 -14.06 4.53
N GLY A 338 -10.51 -13.44 4.04
CA GLY A 338 -10.75 -12.01 4.23
C GLY A 338 -11.88 -11.49 3.36
N GLY A 339 -12.16 -10.21 3.51
CA GLY A 339 -13.19 -9.46 2.79
C GLY A 339 -12.61 -8.50 1.75
N HIS A 340 -13.20 -7.29 1.71
CA HIS A 340 -12.80 -6.22 0.79
C HIS A 340 -11.66 -5.38 1.41
N GLU A 341 -10.47 -5.95 1.47
CA GLU A 341 -9.31 -5.37 2.15
C GLU A 341 -8.00 -5.58 1.38
N GLY A 342 -6.97 -4.78 1.71
CA GLY A 342 -5.60 -4.99 1.27
C GLY A 342 -4.69 -5.17 2.48
N ILE A 343 -3.69 -6.04 2.36
CA ILE A 343 -2.70 -6.31 3.41
C ILE A 343 -1.37 -5.72 2.97
N ALA A 344 -1.05 -4.54 3.48
CA ALA A 344 0.09 -3.73 3.04
C ALA A 344 1.43 -4.48 3.20
N GLU A 345 1.62 -5.19 4.31
CA GLU A 345 2.82 -5.99 4.56
C GLU A 345 3.03 -7.04 3.46
N ALA A 346 1.99 -7.79 3.10
CA ALA A 346 2.07 -8.80 2.04
C ALA A 346 2.31 -8.19 0.64
N GLY A 347 1.69 -7.04 0.37
CA GLY A 347 1.90 -6.32 -0.89
C GLY A 347 3.33 -5.80 -1.02
N VAL A 348 3.85 -5.18 0.03
CA VAL A 348 5.22 -4.63 0.07
C VAL A 348 6.26 -5.76 0.06
N ASP A 349 6.05 -6.85 0.80
CA ASP A 349 6.92 -8.03 0.75
C ASP A 349 7.00 -8.64 -0.66
N TRP A 350 5.86 -8.70 -1.38
CA TRP A 350 5.87 -9.11 -2.78
C TRP A 350 6.68 -8.18 -3.66
N LEU A 351 6.46 -6.86 -3.58
CA LEU A 351 7.14 -5.85 -4.39
C LEU A 351 8.66 -5.88 -4.19
N ALA A 352 9.11 -6.05 -2.95
CA ALA A 352 10.52 -6.08 -2.58
C ALA A 352 11.32 -7.21 -3.26
N ARG A 353 10.64 -8.21 -3.79
CA ARG A 353 11.26 -9.37 -4.48
C ARG A 353 11.72 -9.07 -5.90
N PHE A 354 11.47 -7.88 -6.44
CA PHE A 354 11.73 -7.58 -7.84
C PHE A 354 12.57 -6.32 -8.03
N GLN A 355 13.42 -6.36 -9.05
CA GLN A 355 14.13 -5.20 -9.57
C GLN A 355 14.25 -5.30 -11.10
N THR A 356 14.52 -4.19 -11.75
CA THR A 356 14.86 -4.16 -13.17
C THR A 356 16.38 -4.42 -13.30
N ASN A 357 16.79 -5.39 -14.12
CA ASN A 357 18.20 -5.67 -14.41
C ASN A 357 18.78 -4.68 -15.45
N ASP A 358 20.05 -4.81 -15.75
CA ASP A 358 20.77 -3.92 -16.70
C ASP A 358 20.28 -4.06 -18.16
N LEU A 359 19.54 -5.16 -18.46
CA LEU A 359 18.89 -5.36 -19.76
C LEU A 359 17.47 -4.78 -19.81
N GLY A 360 17.04 -4.05 -18.78
CA GLY A 360 15.70 -3.46 -18.68
C GLY A 360 14.58 -4.49 -18.41
N GLN A 361 14.92 -5.70 -17.94
CA GLN A 361 13.95 -6.74 -17.62
C GLN A 361 13.67 -6.76 -16.12
N ASN A 362 12.41 -6.94 -15.75
CA ASN A 362 12.03 -7.15 -14.36
C ASN A 362 12.36 -8.59 -13.95
N VAL A 363 13.18 -8.74 -12.94
CA VAL A 363 13.68 -10.02 -12.44
C VAL A 363 13.42 -10.14 -10.95
N LYS A 364 13.21 -11.37 -10.49
CA LYS A 364 13.16 -11.67 -9.07
C LYS A 364 14.58 -11.57 -8.49
N VAL A 365 14.72 -10.87 -7.36
CA VAL A 365 15.96 -10.86 -6.60
C VAL A 365 15.88 -11.96 -5.55
N ASP A 366 16.90 -12.80 -5.47
CA ASP A 366 17.05 -13.73 -4.36
C ASP A 366 17.23 -12.90 -3.09
N GLY A 367 16.37 -13.19 -2.09
CA GLY A 367 16.40 -12.45 -0.84
C GLY A 367 17.75 -12.60 -0.17
N ASN A 368 18.65 -11.66 -0.43
CA ASN A 368 19.82 -11.49 0.41
C ASN A 368 19.28 -11.05 1.79
N LYS A 369 19.37 -11.95 2.75
CA LYS A 369 19.30 -11.60 4.17
C LYS A 369 20.24 -10.41 4.34
N GLN A 370 19.72 -9.20 4.50
CA GLN A 370 20.49 -8.15 5.13
C GLN A 370 20.76 -8.63 6.55
N SER A 371 21.88 -9.33 6.69
CA SER A 371 22.50 -9.61 7.97
C SER A 371 23.06 -8.30 8.49
N GLN A 372 22.59 -7.96 9.69
CA GLN A 372 23.18 -7.10 10.70
C GLN A 372 22.92 -5.60 10.59
#